data_46ed5c48b824d6cd5e80c8983ac9aecf
#
_entry.id   46ed5c48b824d6cd5e80c8983ac9aecf
#
_cell.length_a   1.000
_cell.length_b   1.000
_cell.length_c   1.000
_cell.angle_alpha   90.00
_cell.angle_beta   90.00
_cell.angle_gamma   90.00
#
_symmetry.space_group_name_H-M   'P 1'
#
loop_
_entity.id
_entity.type
_entity.pdbx_description
1 polymer ?
#
loop_
_entity_poly.entity_id
_entity_poly.type
_entity_poly.pdbx_seq_one_letter_code
_entity_poly.pdbx_strand_id
1 'polypeptide(L)'
;MTRNSLILLVGLLLCVASTACSPAPEPDIQYDPSTLRFSGERAYAIEEEYVTTNTNRVSGSDELLQASVWLREEFSATGWTCAFDDWEAIIYSQTVLLRNVVCRLPGESEEEILVLAHNDIAPTTIQGADNDGSGIAILLHLAEIFAAEGKPRYTLVFVADDAEEFGMLGSRRFIETHPNPEKIIAGISLDNLGRYYYQDMVTELIGQYEGYSPIWIALTAKEAATAAGIDWEVINKGPIDQVLNQAITISFTDQGPIVAAGVPALGFGAGVPAEFRDEHYRLWHDPDDTMEHQSRHALEQSGLITEALIRQLLVMDSFPEQSGPYLYFEGSEQILSGLPLWLIFISFVGVFFAGSYLTSRDSLVKVGKQWLQALPHFLGLWLPLVASILLLYLLVAMRLMDEFTSYPGTTKDTSQLNPRWPAVIIFLVGTGVFLFIGRWLVHRFIGDKPVAEFRYIKSLAFLIIGVISLLILIIDPFALVFFIPVLFWFLIGGRRGFGKILDIFLFLLGGLMIYALIYFFGFQILRYGIVFLWYFISAISTGMFSFLDVAAGAAVMAAGLSMVVNPPHKSEKG
;
A
#
# COMPACT_ATOMS: atom_id res chain seq x y z
N MET A 1 14.34 -15.08 -28.04
CA MET A 1 13.21 -15.99 -27.70
C MET A 1 12.27 -15.99 -28.89
N THR A 2 11.90 -17.16 -29.39
CA THR A 2 10.85 -17.24 -30.41
C THR A 2 9.50 -17.02 -29.72
N ARG A 3 8.48 -16.55 -30.48
CA ARG A 3 7.11 -16.44 -29.99
C ARG A 3 6.63 -17.73 -29.31
N ASN A 4 7.02 -18.88 -29.86
CA ASN A 4 6.67 -20.20 -29.32
C ASN A 4 7.36 -20.49 -27.98
N SER A 5 8.59 -20.03 -27.76
CA SER A 5 9.30 -20.21 -26.48
C SER A 5 8.67 -19.37 -25.35
N LEU A 6 8.14 -18.18 -25.69
CA LEU A 6 7.43 -17.34 -24.71
C LEU A 6 6.09 -17.97 -24.33
N ILE A 7 5.33 -18.44 -25.33
CA ILE A 7 4.03 -19.14 -25.11
C ILE A 7 4.24 -20.40 -24.27
N LEU A 8 5.27 -21.20 -24.55
CA LEU A 8 5.61 -22.40 -23.76
C LEU A 8 5.96 -22.05 -22.31
N LEU A 9 6.75 -20.99 -22.10
CA LEU A 9 7.12 -20.57 -20.75
C LEU A 9 5.91 -20.07 -19.95
N VAL A 10 5.07 -19.23 -20.57
CA VAL A 10 3.82 -18.76 -19.94
C VAL A 10 2.87 -19.93 -19.67
N GLY A 11 2.73 -20.85 -20.62
CA GLY A 11 1.92 -22.06 -20.43
C GLY A 11 2.44 -22.95 -19.30
N LEU A 12 3.75 -23.11 -19.17
CA LEU A 12 4.38 -23.88 -18.09
C LEU A 12 4.14 -23.19 -16.73
N LEU A 13 4.28 -21.85 -16.65
CA LEU A 13 4.02 -21.08 -15.45
C LEU A 13 2.56 -21.19 -15.01
N LEU A 14 1.61 -21.11 -15.94
CA LEU A 14 0.19 -21.30 -15.66
C LEU A 14 -0.12 -22.74 -15.21
N CYS A 15 0.51 -23.75 -15.82
CA CYS A 15 0.35 -25.15 -15.39
C CYS A 15 0.94 -25.38 -13.99
N VAL A 16 2.09 -24.80 -13.66
CA VAL A 16 2.67 -24.89 -12.32
C VAL A 16 1.77 -24.19 -11.30
N ALA A 17 1.24 -23.01 -11.63
CA ALA A 17 0.32 -22.30 -10.74
C ALA A 17 -0.96 -23.12 -10.46
N SER A 18 -1.58 -23.72 -11.49
CA SER A 18 -2.84 -24.43 -11.34
C SER A 18 -2.74 -25.79 -10.60
N THR A 19 -1.54 -26.40 -10.57
CA THR A 19 -1.31 -27.69 -9.88
C THR A 19 -0.68 -27.55 -8.50
N ALA A 20 -0.36 -26.33 -8.09
CA ALA A 20 0.44 -26.06 -6.92
C ALA A 20 -0.34 -25.28 -5.82
N CYS A 21 -1.61 -25.01 -6.05
CA CYS A 21 -2.49 -24.47 -5.01
C CYS A 21 -2.85 -25.56 -4.00
N SER A 22 -2.91 -25.20 -2.73
CA SER A 22 -3.41 -26.00 -1.63
C SER A 22 -4.74 -25.43 -1.13
N PRO A 23 -5.60 -26.23 -0.48
CA PRO A 23 -6.74 -25.66 0.25
C PRO A 23 -6.28 -24.54 1.20
N ALA A 24 -7.07 -23.49 1.29
CA ALA A 24 -6.85 -22.48 2.31
C ALA A 24 -7.08 -23.07 3.71
N PRO A 25 -6.49 -22.52 4.76
CA PRO A 25 -6.80 -22.94 6.13
C PRO A 25 -8.28 -22.68 6.41
N GLU A 26 -9.01 -23.71 6.74
CA GLU A 26 -10.41 -23.61 7.14
C GLU A 26 -10.46 -23.30 8.64
N PRO A 27 -11.02 -22.15 9.06
CA PRO A 27 -11.12 -21.80 10.47
C PRO A 27 -12.08 -22.75 11.22
N ASP A 28 -11.65 -23.25 12.37
CA ASP A 28 -12.50 -23.99 13.29
C ASP A 28 -13.26 -23.03 14.20
N ILE A 29 -14.54 -22.81 13.92
CA ILE A 29 -15.36 -21.86 14.68
C ILE A 29 -15.89 -22.53 15.94
N GLN A 30 -15.44 -22.04 17.09
CA GLN A 30 -15.70 -22.62 18.40
C GLN A 30 -16.53 -21.71 19.33
N TYR A 31 -16.61 -20.40 19.04
CA TYR A 31 -17.43 -19.52 19.88
C TYR A 31 -18.93 -19.82 19.71
N ASP A 32 -19.72 -19.53 20.73
CA ASP A 32 -21.18 -19.68 20.69
C ASP A 32 -21.83 -18.41 20.12
N PRO A 33 -22.40 -18.42 18.90
CA PRO A 33 -23.07 -17.25 18.30
C PRO A 33 -24.20 -16.67 19.15
N SER A 34 -24.83 -17.45 20.03
CA SER A 34 -25.89 -16.98 20.92
C SER A 34 -25.38 -16.02 22.00
N THR A 35 -24.05 -15.90 22.15
CA THR A 35 -23.40 -14.99 23.10
C THR A 35 -23.22 -13.57 22.56
N LEU A 36 -23.47 -13.31 21.28
CA LEU A 36 -23.39 -11.96 20.70
C LEU A 36 -24.38 -11.00 21.40
N ARG A 37 -23.91 -9.81 21.71
CA ARG A 37 -24.66 -8.79 22.48
C ARG A 37 -24.62 -7.41 21.83
N PHE A 38 -23.90 -7.23 20.74
CA PHE A 38 -23.77 -5.93 20.12
C PHE A 38 -25.12 -5.40 19.65
N SER A 39 -25.36 -4.10 19.87
CA SER A 39 -26.60 -3.40 19.51
C SER A 39 -26.27 -2.14 18.72
N GLY A 40 -26.76 -2.08 17.48
CA GLY A 40 -26.64 -0.89 16.64
C GLY A 40 -27.35 0.33 17.20
N GLU A 41 -28.45 0.14 17.98
CA GLU A 41 -29.14 1.25 18.67
C GLU A 41 -28.25 1.86 19.76
N ARG A 42 -27.51 1.01 20.53
CA ARG A 42 -26.61 1.49 21.57
C ARG A 42 -25.38 2.17 20.93
N ALA A 43 -24.79 1.57 19.91
CA ALA A 43 -23.65 2.14 19.19
C ALA A 43 -24.01 3.50 18.57
N TYR A 44 -25.19 3.61 17.94
CA TYR A 44 -25.66 4.87 17.38
C TYR A 44 -25.83 5.96 18.46
N ALA A 45 -26.33 5.62 19.63
CA ALA A 45 -26.47 6.57 20.73
C ALA A 45 -25.10 7.03 21.26
N ILE A 46 -24.11 6.12 21.35
CA ILE A 46 -22.74 6.45 21.73
C ILE A 46 -22.11 7.37 20.68
N GLU A 47 -22.24 7.02 19.39
CA GLU A 47 -21.72 7.82 18.29
C GLU A 47 -22.29 9.24 18.31
N GLU A 48 -23.63 9.38 18.41
CA GLU A 48 -24.31 10.68 18.47
C GLU A 48 -23.79 11.53 19.63
N GLU A 49 -23.68 10.97 20.84
CA GLU A 49 -23.13 11.65 22.00
C GLU A 49 -21.67 12.07 21.77
N TYR A 50 -20.85 11.15 21.27
CA TYR A 50 -19.43 11.38 21.04
C TYR A 50 -19.18 12.50 20.02
N VAL A 51 -19.73 12.40 18.81
CA VAL A 51 -19.42 13.34 17.72
C VAL A 51 -20.11 14.70 17.85
N THR A 52 -21.20 14.79 18.64
CA THR A 52 -21.86 16.08 18.90
C THR A 52 -21.22 16.82 20.08
N THR A 53 -20.68 16.09 21.05
CA THR A 53 -19.97 16.67 22.20
C THR A 53 -18.53 17.06 21.82
N ASN A 54 -17.86 16.26 21.01
CA ASN A 54 -16.45 16.40 20.65
C ASN A 54 -16.33 16.70 19.15
N THR A 55 -16.55 17.94 18.75
CA THR A 55 -16.37 18.38 17.35
C THR A 55 -14.96 18.89 17.10
N ASN A 56 -14.56 19.00 15.81
CA ASN A 56 -13.27 19.59 15.38
C ASN A 56 -12.03 18.88 15.97
N ARG A 57 -12.08 17.57 16.09
CA ARG A 57 -11.01 16.73 16.67
C ARG A 57 -9.81 16.58 15.74
N VAL A 58 -9.26 17.67 15.24
CA VAL A 58 -8.08 17.65 14.38
C VAL A 58 -6.83 17.39 15.22
N SER A 59 -5.94 16.52 14.75
CA SER A 59 -4.68 16.19 15.44
C SER A 59 -3.89 17.43 15.82
N GLY A 60 -3.46 17.47 17.08
CA GLY A 60 -2.75 18.60 17.68
C GLY A 60 -3.65 19.74 18.16
N SER A 61 -4.98 19.61 18.10
CA SER A 61 -5.92 20.59 18.65
C SER A 61 -6.23 20.34 20.14
N ASP A 62 -6.66 21.39 20.83
CA ASP A 62 -7.17 21.26 22.21
C ASP A 62 -8.47 20.45 22.24
N GLU A 63 -9.28 20.52 21.18
CA GLU A 63 -10.52 19.78 21.02
C GLU A 63 -10.26 18.27 20.99
N LEU A 64 -9.25 17.80 20.27
CA LEU A 64 -8.89 16.38 20.26
C LEU A 64 -8.35 15.93 21.61
N LEU A 65 -7.53 16.74 22.28
CA LEU A 65 -7.05 16.43 23.63
C LEU A 65 -8.21 16.32 24.65
N GLN A 66 -9.27 17.14 24.50
CA GLN A 66 -10.48 17.05 25.32
C GLN A 66 -11.29 15.80 24.99
N ALA A 67 -11.46 15.46 23.70
CA ALA A 67 -12.09 14.22 23.25
C ALA A 67 -11.39 12.99 23.83
N SER A 68 -10.05 13.01 23.88
CA SER A 68 -9.25 11.93 24.48
C SER A 68 -9.53 11.79 26.00
N VAL A 69 -9.74 12.90 26.70
CA VAL A 69 -10.13 12.87 28.13
C VAL A 69 -11.51 12.25 28.28
N TRP A 70 -12.48 12.66 27.46
CA TRP A 70 -13.83 12.10 27.47
C TRP A 70 -13.79 10.58 27.21
N LEU A 71 -13.08 10.12 26.19
CA LEU A 71 -12.94 8.70 25.88
C LEU A 71 -12.35 7.91 27.04
N ARG A 72 -11.28 8.40 27.66
CA ARG A 72 -10.70 7.74 28.83
C ARG A 72 -11.69 7.61 29.99
N GLU A 73 -12.53 8.62 30.21
CA GLU A 73 -13.56 8.60 31.27
C GLU A 73 -14.64 7.58 30.94
N GLU A 74 -15.14 7.52 29.72
CA GLU A 74 -16.14 6.53 29.27
C GLU A 74 -15.61 5.10 29.39
N PHE A 75 -14.42 4.80 28.88
CA PHE A 75 -13.81 3.48 29.06
C PHE A 75 -13.60 3.12 30.52
N SER A 76 -13.14 4.07 31.34
CA SER A 76 -12.90 3.82 32.77
C SER A 76 -14.19 3.58 33.52
N ALA A 77 -15.30 4.23 33.13
CA ALA A 77 -16.62 4.02 33.73
C ALA A 77 -17.14 2.59 33.54
N THR A 78 -16.71 1.89 32.47
CA THR A 78 -17.04 0.47 32.24
C THR A 78 -16.11 -0.50 33.00
N GLY A 79 -15.05 0.01 33.64
CA GLY A 79 -14.13 -0.81 34.42
C GLY A 79 -12.79 -1.14 33.72
N TRP A 80 -12.54 -0.58 32.54
CA TRP A 80 -11.24 -0.69 31.88
C TRP A 80 -10.19 0.19 32.54
N THR A 81 -8.93 -0.25 32.47
CA THR A 81 -7.79 0.54 32.94
C THR A 81 -7.17 1.29 31.77
N CYS A 82 -7.30 2.62 31.78
CA CYS A 82 -6.87 3.46 30.66
C CYS A 82 -5.70 4.36 31.01
N ALA A 83 -4.80 4.59 30.05
CA ALA A 83 -3.67 5.51 30.13
C ALA A 83 -3.58 6.35 28.85
N PHE A 84 -3.00 7.55 28.95
CA PHE A 84 -2.58 8.32 27.80
C PHE A 84 -1.16 7.92 27.38
N ASP A 85 -0.94 7.83 26.08
CA ASP A 85 0.39 7.82 25.48
C ASP A 85 0.56 9.14 24.72
N ASP A 86 1.30 10.06 25.32
CA ASP A 86 1.53 11.41 24.83
C ASP A 86 2.88 11.49 24.13
N TRP A 87 2.93 12.15 22.95
CA TRP A 87 4.20 12.44 22.26
C TRP A 87 4.09 13.69 21.40
N GLU A 88 5.23 14.22 20.99
CA GLU A 88 5.31 15.34 20.05
C GLU A 88 5.61 14.84 18.64
N ALA A 89 4.91 15.37 17.65
CA ALA A 89 5.16 15.13 16.23
C ALA A 89 5.15 16.45 15.43
N ILE A 90 5.65 16.37 14.20
CA ILE A 90 5.62 17.51 13.27
C ILE A 90 4.49 17.29 12.28
N ILE A 91 3.46 18.13 12.36
CA ILE A 91 2.34 18.18 11.40
C ILE A 91 2.33 19.57 10.76
N TYR A 92 2.29 19.66 9.43
CA TYR A 92 2.35 20.91 8.67
C TYR A 92 3.48 21.87 9.14
N SER A 93 4.68 21.31 9.40
CA SER A 93 5.85 22.07 9.88
C SER A 93 5.68 22.70 11.26
N GLN A 94 4.71 22.26 12.04
CA GLN A 94 4.49 22.66 13.44
C GLN A 94 4.69 21.46 14.36
N THR A 95 5.36 21.67 15.48
CA THR A 95 5.41 20.66 16.54
C THR A 95 4.09 20.70 17.31
N VAL A 96 3.39 19.59 17.34
CA VAL A 96 2.10 19.41 18.02
C VAL A 96 2.18 18.26 19.01
N LEU A 97 1.38 18.33 20.07
CA LEU A 97 1.18 17.24 21.01
C LEU A 97 0.10 16.30 20.45
N LEU A 98 0.43 15.02 20.38
CA LEU A 98 -0.49 13.94 19.99
C LEU A 98 -0.73 13.02 21.18
N ARG A 99 -1.88 12.31 21.18
CA ARG A 99 -2.32 11.51 22.31
C ARG A 99 -3.13 10.31 21.90
N ASN A 100 -2.61 9.10 22.15
CA ASN A 100 -3.43 7.88 22.15
C ASN A 100 -4.12 7.67 23.50
N VAL A 101 -5.32 7.10 23.48
CA VAL A 101 -6.01 6.57 24.67
C VAL A 101 -5.90 5.05 24.62
N VAL A 102 -5.07 4.48 25.49
CA VAL A 102 -4.81 3.04 25.54
C VAL A 102 -5.53 2.44 26.75
N CYS A 103 -6.52 1.57 26.49
CA CYS A 103 -7.36 0.96 27.51
C CYS A 103 -7.16 -0.56 27.52
N ARG A 104 -7.07 -1.16 28.71
CA ARG A 104 -6.81 -2.58 28.90
C ARG A 104 -7.87 -3.22 29.79
N LEU A 105 -8.41 -4.37 29.36
CA LEU A 105 -9.16 -5.30 30.18
C LEU A 105 -8.27 -6.54 30.39
N PRO A 106 -7.67 -6.72 31.59
CA PRO A 106 -6.72 -7.81 31.83
C PRO A 106 -7.37 -9.19 31.69
N GLY A 107 -6.78 -10.05 30.85
CA GLY A 107 -7.17 -11.43 30.64
C GLY A 107 -6.51 -12.42 31.61
N GLU A 108 -6.80 -13.71 31.44
CA GLU A 108 -6.11 -14.80 32.14
C GLU A 108 -4.67 -14.94 31.63
N SER A 109 -4.44 -14.70 30.31
CA SER A 109 -3.13 -14.62 29.67
C SER A 109 -2.69 -13.16 29.52
N GLU A 110 -1.35 -12.98 29.48
CA GLU A 110 -0.75 -11.70 29.12
C GLU A 110 -0.68 -11.46 27.61
N GLU A 111 -1.06 -12.46 26.80
CA GLU A 111 -1.21 -12.30 25.36
C GLU A 111 -2.38 -11.36 25.09
N GLU A 112 -2.24 -10.53 24.03
CA GLU A 112 -3.13 -9.41 23.77
C GLU A 112 -3.88 -9.54 22.44
N ILE A 113 -5.16 -9.23 22.46
CA ILE A 113 -5.95 -8.94 21.26
C ILE A 113 -6.15 -7.43 21.20
N LEU A 114 -5.66 -6.81 20.14
CA LEU A 114 -5.68 -5.36 19.92
C LEU A 114 -6.87 -4.97 19.04
N VAL A 115 -7.61 -3.92 19.44
CA VAL A 115 -8.63 -3.28 18.61
C VAL A 115 -8.36 -1.78 18.59
N LEU A 116 -8.31 -1.19 17.39
CA LEU A 116 -8.01 0.23 17.18
C LEU A 116 -9.17 0.91 16.44
N ALA A 117 -9.39 2.18 16.75
CA ALA A 117 -10.20 3.13 16.00
C ALA A 117 -9.60 4.52 16.17
N HIS A 118 -9.56 5.34 15.13
CA HIS A 118 -8.92 6.63 15.28
C HIS A 118 -9.83 7.70 15.86
N ASN A 119 -9.26 8.54 16.71
CA ASN A 119 -9.97 9.60 17.43
C ASN A 119 -9.97 10.94 16.67
N ASP A 120 -8.96 11.16 15.80
CA ASP A 120 -8.84 12.38 15.03
C ASP A 120 -9.78 12.41 13.82
N ILE A 121 -9.88 13.58 13.20
CA ILE A 121 -10.62 13.80 11.96
C ILE A 121 -9.78 14.61 10.98
N ALA A 122 -10.08 14.49 9.69
CA ALA A 122 -9.51 15.34 8.66
C ALA A 122 -9.79 16.83 8.92
N PRO A 123 -8.84 17.76 8.63
CA PRO A 123 -8.99 19.18 8.91
C PRO A 123 -10.19 19.87 8.27
N THR A 124 -10.80 19.26 7.25
CA THR A 124 -11.97 19.75 6.54
C THR A 124 -13.29 19.24 7.15
N THR A 125 -13.24 18.34 8.11
CA THR A 125 -14.37 17.72 8.77
C THR A 125 -14.74 18.45 10.07
N ILE A 126 -15.97 18.33 10.54
CA ILE A 126 -16.45 18.94 11.80
C ILE A 126 -16.82 17.87 12.82
N GLN A 127 -17.72 16.95 12.46
CA GLN A 127 -18.16 15.87 13.34
C GLN A 127 -17.34 14.60 13.13
N GLY A 128 -17.06 14.22 11.88
CA GLY A 128 -16.40 12.94 11.57
C GLY A 128 -17.23 11.78 12.12
N ALA A 129 -18.52 11.72 11.72
CA ALA A 129 -19.42 10.71 12.23
C ALA A 129 -19.02 9.32 11.72
N ASP A 130 -18.85 9.19 10.41
CA ASP A 130 -18.36 7.93 9.83
C ASP A 130 -16.87 7.75 10.02
N ASN A 131 -16.07 8.83 9.85
CA ASN A 131 -14.61 8.81 9.89
C ASN A 131 -14.04 9.62 11.08
N ASP A 132 -13.77 9.03 12.28
CA ASP A 132 -14.10 7.65 12.63
C ASP A 132 -14.95 7.56 13.92
N GLY A 133 -16.00 8.41 14.00
CA GLY A 133 -16.98 8.33 15.09
C GLY A 133 -17.64 6.95 15.16
N SER A 134 -17.86 6.31 14.00
CA SER A 134 -18.46 4.99 13.88
C SER A 134 -17.58 3.89 14.51
N GLY A 135 -16.27 3.87 14.23
CA GLY A 135 -15.31 2.94 14.83
C GLY A 135 -15.17 3.17 16.34
N ILE A 136 -15.09 4.42 16.78
CA ILE A 136 -15.05 4.77 18.22
C ILE A 136 -16.32 4.28 18.94
N ALA A 137 -17.50 4.43 18.35
CA ALA A 137 -18.75 3.98 18.95
C ALA A 137 -18.82 2.45 19.07
N ILE A 138 -18.33 1.73 18.04
CA ILE A 138 -18.21 0.27 18.08
C ILE A 138 -17.24 -0.13 19.18
N LEU A 139 -16.07 0.51 19.27
CA LEU A 139 -15.04 0.23 20.26
C LEU A 139 -15.56 0.42 21.70
N LEU A 140 -16.28 1.52 21.98
CA LEU A 140 -16.86 1.80 23.28
C LEU A 140 -17.96 0.79 23.66
N HIS A 141 -18.86 0.45 22.72
CA HIS A 141 -19.91 -0.52 23.02
C HIS A 141 -19.36 -1.93 23.23
N LEU A 142 -18.34 -2.35 22.49
CA LEU A 142 -17.62 -3.59 22.75
C LEU A 142 -16.95 -3.57 24.13
N ALA A 143 -16.42 -2.42 24.56
CA ALA A 143 -15.85 -2.30 25.90
C ALA A 143 -16.91 -2.51 27.00
N GLU A 144 -18.13 -1.97 26.84
CA GLU A 144 -19.26 -2.25 27.74
C GLU A 144 -19.57 -3.75 27.82
N ILE A 145 -19.63 -4.41 26.65
CA ILE A 145 -19.99 -5.84 26.54
C ILE A 145 -18.96 -6.71 27.26
N PHE A 146 -17.68 -6.57 26.90
CA PHE A 146 -16.63 -7.44 27.46
C PHE A 146 -16.34 -7.17 28.94
N ALA A 147 -16.48 -5.92 29.41
CA ALA A 147 -16.36 -5.61 30.84
C ALA A 147 -17.46 -6.29 31.67
N ALA A 148 -18.69 -6.38 31.13
CA ALA A 148 -19.81 -7.02 31.83
C ALA A 148 -19.67 -8.55 31.93
N GLU A 149 -18.87 -9.18 31.08
CA GLU A 149 -18.67 -10.65 31.07
C GLU A 149 -17.56 -11.11 31.99
N GLY A 150 -16.76 -10.20 32.53
CA GLY A 150 -15.68 -10.50 33.45
C GLY A 150 -14.33 -10.71 32.76
N LYS A 151 -13.48 -11.57 33.31
CA LYS A 151 -12.10 -11.72 32.87
C LYS A 151 -12.00 -12.57 31.61
N PRO A 152 -11.57 -12.01 30.45
CA PRO A 152 -11.40 -12.77 29.23
C PRO A 152 -10.18 -13.68 29.28
N ARG A 153 -10.04 -14.63 28.34
CA ARG A 153 -8.87 -15.51 28.24
C ARG A 153 -7.60 -14.73 27.94
N TYR A 154 -7.63 -13.91 26.89
CA TYR A 154 -6.53 -13.01 26.50
C TYR A 154 -6.84 -11.58 26.97
N THR A 155 -5.80 -10.81 27.23
CA THR A 155 -5.97 -9.39 27.54
C THR A 155 -6.52 -8.64 26.32
N LEU A 156 -7.63 -7.91 26.50
CA LEU A 156 -8.13 -7.03 25.45
C LEU A 156 -7.48 -5.66 25.60
N VAL A 157 -6.95 -5.14 24.50
CA VAL A 157 -6.33 -3.80 24.42
C VAL A 157 -7.09 -3.00 23.38
N PHE A 158 -7.81 -1.96 23.82
CA PHE A 158 -8.52 -1.05 22.96
C PHE A 158 -7.81 0.29 22.89
N VAL A 159 -7.60 0.79 21.68
CA VAL A 159 -6.85 2.01 21.44
C VAL A 159 -7.69 2.97 20.62
N ALA A 160 -8.00 4.14 21.19
CA ALA A 160 -8.43 5.27 20.39
C ALA A 160 -7.19 6.10 20.06
N ASP A 161 -6.70 5.96 18.84
CA ASP A 161 -5.44 6.54 18.42
C ASP A 161 -5.59 7.90 17.73
N ASP A 162 -4.49 8.63 17.64
CA ASP A 162 -4.41 9.99 17.12
C ASP A 162 -3.61 10.01 15.83
N ALA A 163 -3.95 10.94 14.96
CA ALA A 163 -3.22 11.22 13.72
C ALA A 163 -3.18 10.05 12.73
N GLU A 164 -4.27 9.30 12.62
CA GLU A 164 -4.50 8.38 11.50
C GLU A 164 -4.50 9.18 10.19
N GLU A 165 -5.26 10.28 10.16
CA GLU A 165 -5.40 11.20 9.01
C GLU A 165 -4.08 11.84 8.57
N PHE A 166 -3.03 11.73 9.36
CA PHE A 166 -1.68 12.19 9.08
C PHE A 166 -0.68 11.04 8.86
N GLY A 167 -1.18 9.87 8.50
CA GLY A 167 -0.41 8.69 8.13
C GLY A 167 -0.23 7.68 9.27
N MET A 168 -1.29 7.47 10.03
CA MET A 168 -1.37 6.43 11.08
C MET A 168 -0.27 6.60 12.14
N LEU A 169 -0.04 7.86 12.58
CA LEU A 169 1.03 8.15 13.52
C LEU A 169 0.76 7.53 14.90
N GLY A 170 -0.51 7.45 15.31
CA GLY A 170 -0.93 6.89 16.58
C GLY A 170 -0.72 5.39 16.68
N SER A 171 -1.22 4.63 15.73
CA SER A 171 -1.04 3.18 15.69
C SER A 171 0.43 2.80 15.50
N ARG A 172 1.20 3.57 14.70
CA ARG A 172 2.66 3.41 14.60
C ARG A 172 3.33 3.65 15.93
N ARG A 173 3.02 4.78 16.60
CA ARG A 173 3.54 5.09 17.93
C ARG A 173 3.26 3.97 18.92
N PHE A 174 2.01 3.48 18.93
CA PHE A 174 1.59 2.41 19.82
C PHE A 174 2.46 1.16 19.64
N ILE A 175 2.62 0.65 18.42
CA ILE A 175 3.36 -0.59 18.16
C ILE A 175 4.87 -0.43 18.37
N GLU A 176 5.44 0.72 17.98
CA GLU A 176 6.88 1.00 18.16
C GLU A 176 7.29 1.14 19.63
N THR A 177 6.38 1.60 20.49
CA THR A 177 6.65 1.80 21.92
C THR A 177 6.08 0.71 22.81
N HIS A 178 5.36 -0.25 22.23
CA HIS A 178 4.81 -1.37 22.99
C HIS A 178 5.94 -2.19 23.62
N PRO A 179 5.89 -2.46 24.94
CA PRO A 179 7.00 -3.12 25.65
C PRO A 179 7.25 -4.58 25.18
N ASN A 180 6.21 -5.24 24.68
CA ASN A 180 6.26 -6.64 24.24
C ASN A 180 5.33 -6.85 23.03
N PRO A 181 5.63 -6.30 21.84
CA PRO A 181 4.74 -6.39 20.68
C PRO A 181 4.49 -7.85 20.23
N GLU A 182 5.39 -8.76 20.56
CA GLU A 182 5.26 -10.20 20.30
C GLU A 182 4.14 -10.86 21.12
N LYS A 183 3.58 -10.21 22.14
CA LYS A 183 2.41 -10.69 22.87
C LYS A 183 1.09 -10.34 22.19
N ILE A 184 1.09 -9.43 21.22
CA ILE A 184 -0.10 -9.12 20.44
C ILE A 184 -0.31 -10.23 19.43
N ILE A 185 -1.33 -11.05 19.65
CA ILE A 185 -1.62 -12.25 18.85
C ILE A 185 -2.51 -11.96 17.65
N ALA A 186 -3.31 -10.89 17.74
CA ALA A 186 -4.16 -10.41 16.64
C ALA A 186 -4.48 -8.93 16.82
N GLY A 187 -4.62 -8.20 15.70
CA GLY A 187 -5.05 -6.80 15.65
C GLY A 187 -6.26 -6.61 14.76
N ILE A 188 -7.15 -5.70 15.13
CA ILE A 188 -8.34 -5.30 14.39
C ILE A 188 -8.39 -3.78 14.36
N SER A 189 -8.39 -3.16 13.18
CA SER A 189 -8.66 -1.73 13.01
C SER A 189 -10.08 -1.54 12.51
N LEU A 190 -10.76 -0.54 13.01
CA LEU A 190 -12.14 -0.16 12.65
C LEU A 190 -12.07 1.19 11.96
N ASP A 191 -12.70 1.34 10.79
CA ASP A 191 -12.69 2.60 10.06
C ASP A 191 -13.83 2.68 9.04
N ASN A 192 -14.62 3.76 9.05
CA ASN A 192 -15.71 4.00 8.11
C ASN A 192 -16.78 2.88 8.10
N LEU A 193 -17.55 2.74 9.18
CA LEU A 193 -18.43 1.58 9.42
C LEU A 193 -19.92 1.90 9.61
N GLY A 194 -20.32 3.17 9.54
CA GLY A 194 -21.65 3.62 10.01
C GLY A 194 -22.62 4.06 8.94
N ARG A 195 -22.27 4.31 7.68
CA ARG A 195 -23.17 4.96 6.70
C ARG A 195 -24.30 4.08 6.22
N TYR A 196 -25.43 4.71 5.96
CA TYR A 196 -26.70 4.05 5.62
C TYR A 196 -26.68 3.23 4.32
N TYR A 197 -25.75 3.47 3.42
CA TYR A 197 -25.63 2.74 2.16
C TYR A 197 -24.63 1.59 2.18
N TYR A 198 -23.94 1.35 3.28
CA TYR A 198 -23.03 0.21 3.42
C TYR A 198 -23.81 -1.11 3.45
N GLN A 199 -23.26 -2.16 2.84
CA GLN A 199 -23.96 -3.44 2.64
C GLN A 199 -23.11 -4.67 2.94
N ASP A 200 -21.79 -4.50 3.10
CA ASP A 200 -20.84 -5.57 3.39
C ASP A 200 -19.64 -5.03 4.17
N MET A 201 -18.80 -5.95 4.65
CA MET A 201 -17.56 -5.64 5.36
C MET A 201 -16.37 -6.05 4.49
N VAL A 202 -15.48 -5.12 4.20
CA VAL A 202 -14.24 -5.37 3.45
C VAL A 202 -13.08 -5.49 4.41
N THR A 203 -12.25 -6.52 4.22
CA THR A 203 -11.02 -6.72 5.00
C THR A 203 -9.82 -6.11 4.29
N GLU A 204 -8.98 -5.37 5.04
CA GLU A 204 -7.68 -4.90 4.60
C GLU A 204 -6.56 -5.63 5.35
N LEU A 205 -5.57 -6.16 4.59
CA LEU A 205 -4.47 -6.96 5.14
C LEU A 205 -3.10 -6.33 4.88
N ILE A 206 -3.08 -5.09 4.37
CA ILE A 206 -1.86 -4.42 3.92
C ILE A 206 -1.13 -3.84 5.13
N GLY A 207 0.20 -4.05 5.19
CA GLY A 207 1.07 -3.33 6.10
C GLY A 207 1.49 -1.96 5.56
N GLN A 208 2.01 -1.11 6.42
CA GLN A 208 2.47 0.22 6.04
C GLN A 208 3.96 0.18 5.67
N TYR A 209 4.25 0.35 4.38
CA TYR A 209 5.55 0.27 3.73
C TYR A 209 6.15 -1.13 3.64
N GLU A 210 5.72 -2.07 4.46
CA GLU A 210 6.11 -3.47 4.41
C GLU A 210 5.04 -4.36 5.08
N GLY A 211 5.09 -5.65 4.77
CA GLY A 211 4.23 -6.65 5.38
C GLY A 211 2.87 -6.80 4.69
N TYR A 212 2.31 -7.99 4.86
CA TYR A 212 0.96 -8.35 4.46
C TYR A 212 0.45 -9.40 5.45
N SER A 213 -0.68 -9.16 6.06
CA SER A 213 -1.23 -10.01 7.11
C SER A 213 -1.57 -11.41 6.59
N PRO A 214 -1.43 -12.45 7.41
CA PRO A 214 -1.83 -13.80 7.02
C PRO A 214 -3.34 -13.89 6.78
N ILE A 215 -3.74 -14.66 5.75
CA ILE A 215 -5.16 -14.74 5.33
C ILE A 215 -6.06 -15.34 6.41
N TRP A 216 -5.51 -16.15 7.32
CA TRP A 216 -6.31 -16.85 8.32
C TRP A 216 -7.19 -15.91 9.16
N ILE A 217 -6.71 -14.69 9.47
CA ILE A 217 -7.46 -13.75 10.31
C ILE A 217 -8.71 -13.22 9.58
N ALA A 218 -8.61 -12.95 8.29
CA ALA A 218 -9.76 -12.53 7.46
C ALA A 218 -10.74 -13.68 7.23
N LEU A 219 -10.23 -14.91 7.03
CA LEU A 219 -11.09 -16.11 6.93
C LEU A 219 -11.79 -16.39 8.26
N THR A 220 -11.11 -16.21 9.38
CA THR A 220 -11.72 -16.35 10.71
C THR A 220 -12.86 -15.34 10.91
N ALA A 221 -12.66 -14.09 10.49
CA ALA A 221 -13.72 -13.07 10.55
C ALA A 221 -14.94 -13.47 9.70
N LYS A 222 -14.70 -13.91 8.46
CA LYS A 222 -15.74 -14.37 7.52
C LYS A 222 -16.54 -15.54 8.09
N GLU A 223 -15.86 -16.59 8.54
CA GLU A 223 -16.51 -17.79 9.05
C GLU A 223 -17.22 -17.53 10.39
N ALA A 224 -16.66 -16.68 11.27
CA ALA A 224 -17.32 -16.31 12.51
C ALA A 224 -18.63 -15.53 12.26
N ALA A 225 -18.60 -14.59 11.32
CA ALA A 225 -19.82 -13.84 10.93
C ALA A 225 -20.87 -14.77 10.28
N THR A 226 -20.43 -15.67 9.40
CA THR A 226 -21.31 -16.66 8.74
C THR A 226 -21.96 -17.61 9.75
N ALA A 227 -21.20 -18.11 10.72
CA ALA A 227 -21.70 -18.98 11.78
C ALA A 227 -22.76 -18.30 12.65
N ALA A 228 -22.68 -16.99 12.82
CA ALA A 228 -23.66 -16.19 13.54
C ALA A 228 -24.91 -15.85 12.71
N GLY A 229 -24.89 -16.07 11.41
CA GLY A 229 -25.97 -15.69 10.50
C GLY A 229 -26.12 -14.17 10.39
N ILE A 230 -25.01 -13.43 10.45
CA ILE A 230 -24.98 -11.97 10.26
C ILE A 230 -25.32 -11.67 8.80
N ASP A 231 -26.14 -10.64 8.55
CA ASP A 231 -26.66 -10.35 7.20
C ASP A 231 -25.57 -9.84 6.23
N TRP A 232 -24.56 -9.15 6.75
CA TRP A 232 -23.46 -8.65 5.94
C TRP A 232 -22.44 -9.74 5.64
N GLU A 233 -21.98 -9.76 4.38
CA GLU A 233 -20.87 -10.60 3.96
C GLU A 233 -19.53 -9.97 4.33
N VAL A 234 -18.57 -10.78 4.80
CA VAL A 234 -17.18 -10.37 4.97
C VAL A 234 -16.41 -10.70 3.70
N ILE A 235 -15.97 -9.66 2.99
CA ILE A 235 -15.36 -9.75 1.66
C ILE A 235 -13.85 -9.63 1.76
N ASN A 236 -13.13 -10.60 1.18
CA ASN A 236 -11.69 -10.52 0.98
C ASN A 236 -11.39 -9.97 -0.41
N LYS A 237 -10.33 -9.18 -0.52
CA LYS A 237 -9.90 -8.63 -1.82
C LYS A 237 -9.48 -9.75 -2.77
N GLY A 238 -9.84 -9.62 -4.05
CA GLY A 238 -9.53 -10.59 -5.11
C GLY A 238 -8.02 -10.72 -5.38
N PRO A 239 -7.58 -11.76 -6.11
CA PRO A 239 -6.15 -12.06 -6.31
C PRO A 239 -5.39 -10.95 -7.05
N ILE A 240 -6.04 -10.16 -7.90
CA ILE A 240 -5.41 -9.00 -8.56
C ILE A 240 -5.13 -7.90 -7.53
N ASP A 241 -6.10 -7.59 -6.69
CA ASP A 241 -5.95 -6.60 -5.63
C ASP A 241 -4.90 -7.06 -4.61
N GLN A 242 -4.87 -8.35 -4.26
CA GLN A 242 -3.83 -8.93 -3.40
C GLN A 242 -2.43 -8.77 -4.01
N VAL A 243 -2.25 -8.98 -5.32
CA VAL A 243 -0.96 -8.76 -6.00
C VAL A 243 -0.56 -7.28 -5.94
N LEU A 244 -1.49 -6.36 -6.20
CA LEU A 244 -1.22 -4.93 -6.16
C LEU A 244 -0.96 -4.45 -4.73
N ASN A 245 -1.72 -4.92 -3.76
CA ASN A 245 -1.56 -4.57 -2.36
C ASN A 245 -0.23 -5.07 -1.77
N GLN A 246 0.21 -6.27 -2.17
CA GLN A 246 1.53 -6.77 -1.78
C GLN A 246 2.67 -6.12 -2.56
N ALA A 247 2.44 -5.63 -3.78
CA ALA A 247 3.42 -4.90 -4.58
C ALA A 247 3.54 -3.42 -4.20
N ILE A 248 2.53 -2.87 -3.50
CA ILE A 248 2.48 -1.50 -3.03
C ILE A 248 1.91 -1.56 -1.62
N THR A 249 2.80 -1.76 -0.67
CA THR A 249 2.44 -1.86 0.75
C THR A 249 2.18 -0.48 1.33
N ILE A 250 1.07 0.14 0.92
CA ILE A 250 0.56 1.40 1.46
C ILE A 250 -0.82 1.12 2.02
N SER A 251 -0.91 1.09 3.35
CA SER A 251 -2.17 1.04 4.07
C SER A 251 -2.78 2.43 4.19
N PHE A 252 -4.09 2.47 4.33
CA PHE A 252 -4.87 3.68 4.58
C PHE A 252 -5.62 3.62 5.91
N THR A 253 -5.35 2.58 6.72
CA THR A 253 -6.01 2.34 8.01
C THR A 253 -5.01 1.77 9.03
N ASP A 254 -5.30 1.86 10.31
CA ASP A 254 -4.39 1.69 11.44
C ASP A 254 -3.81 0.28 11.63
N GLN A 255 -4.38 -0.76 11.01
CA GLN A 255 -3.72 -2.06 10.99
C GLN A 255 -2.39 -2.04 10.24
N GLY A 256 -2.15 -1.05 9.35
CA GLY A 256 -0.94 -0.97 8.55
C GLY A 256 0.36 -1.03 9.35
N PRO A 257 0.62 -0.14 10.30
CA PRO A 257 1.79 -0.19 11.19
C PRO A 257 1.86 -1.48 12.02
N ILE A 258 0.73 -2.02 12.43
CA ILE A 258 0.64 -3.27 13.21
C ILE A 258 1.12 -4.46 12.37
N VAL A 259 0.62 -4.56 11.13
CA VAL A 259 1.05 -5.59 10.16
C VAL A 259 2.53 -5.43 9.79
N ALA A 260 3.01 -4.21 9.61
CA ALA A 260 4.43 -3.92 9.33
C ALA A 260 5.35 -4.39 10.47
N ALA A 261 4.87 -4.33 11.71
CA ALA A 261 5.58 -4.88 12.87
C ALA A 261 5.55 -6.43 12.97
N GLY A 262 4.91 -7.11 12.00
CA GLY A 262 4.81 -8.57 11.95
C GLY A 262 3.68 -9.17 12.77
N VAL A 263 2.77 -8.35 13.30
CA VAL A 263 1.58 -8.82 14.03
C VAL A 263 0.47 -9.14 13.02
N PRO A 264 -0.19 -10.31 13.12
CA PRO A 264 -1.38 -10.60 12.33
C PRO A 264 -2.48 -9.59 12.65
N ALA A 265 -2.86 -8.75 11.67
CA ALA A 265 -3.92 -7.77 11.87
C ALA A 265 -4.74 -7.57 10.60
N LEU A 266 -5.98 -7.13 10.74
CA LEU A 266 -6.84 -6.71 9.64
C LEU A 266 -7.48 -5.36 9.94
N GLY A 267 -7.76 -4.59 8.89
CA GLY A 267 -8.64 -3.45 8.93
C GLY A 267 -10.04 -3.86 8.47
N PHE A 268 -11.05 -3.41 9.17
CA PHE A 268 -12.43 -3.44 8.73
C PHE A 268 -12.82 -2.06 8.19
N GLY A 269 -13.29 -2.05 6.95
CA GLY A 269 -13.96 -0.91 6.34
C GLY A 269 -15.23 -1.40 5.65
N ALA A 270 -16.29 -0.58 5.64
CA ALA A 270 -17.50 -1.00 4.97
C ALA A 270 -17.43 -0.82 3.45
N GLY A 271 -18.02 -1.75 2.71
CA GLY A 271 -18.05 -1.71 1.25
C GLY A 271 -18.98 -0.62 0.71
N VAL A 272 -18.49 0.14 -0.24
CA VAL A 272 -19.24 1.22 -0.91
C VAL A 272 -19.83 0.73 -2.22
N PRO A 273 -21.17 0.54 -2.32
CA PRO A 273 -21.81 0.17 -3.58
C PRO A 273 -21.52 1.18 -4.69
N ALA A 274 -21.41 0.69 -5.93
CA ALA A 274 -20.96 1.49 -7.07
C ALA A 274 -21.80 2.75 -7.30
N GLU A 275 -23.12 2.68 -7.04
CA GLU A 275 -24.07 3.79 -7.16
C GLU A 275 -23.88 4.90 -6.13
N PHE A 276 -23.28 4.58 -4.97
CA PHE A 276 -23.02 5.55 -3.90
C PHE A 276 -21.59 6.11 -3.86
N ARG A 277 -20.70 5.69 -4.79
CA ARG A 277 -19.30 6.14 -4.79
C ARG A 277 -19.12 7.65 -4.84
N ASP A 278 -19.93 8.35 -5.64
CA ASP A 278 -19.85 9.81 -5.73
C ASP A 278 -20.36 10.49 -4.46
N GLU A 279 -21.40 9.94 -3.83
CA GLU A 279 -21.91 10.42 -2.56
C GLU A 279 -20.90 10.14 -1.42
N HIS A 280 -20.36 8.93 -1.36
CA HIS A 280 -19.32 8.58 -0.40
C HIS A 280 -18.14 9.54 -0.51
N TYR A 281 -17.60 9.79 -1.71
CA TYR A 281 -16.51 10.73 -1.89
C TYR A 281 -16.91 12.17 -1.50
N ARG A 282 -18.17 12.58 -1.70
CA ARG A 282 -18.65 13.91 -1.29
C ARG A 282 -18.67 14.07 0.22
N LEU A 283 -19.06 13.03 0.94
CA LEU A 283 -19.19 13.03 2.40
C LEU A 283 -17.84 12.77 3.10
N TRP A 284 -16.96 11.98 2.48
CA TRP A 284 -15.67 11.64 3.06
C TRP A 284 -14.78 12.87 3.21
N HIS A 285 -14.20 13.10 4.41
CA HIS A 285 -13.39 14.27 4.77
C HIS A 285 -14.09 15.61 4.49
N ASP A 286 -15.35 15.71 4.81
CA ASP A 286 -16.21 16.85 4.48
C ASP A 286 -16.99 17.31 5.73
N PRO A 287 -17.36 18.61 5.86
CA PRO A 287 -18.23 19.08 6.94
C PRO A 287 -19.57 18.34 7.01
N ASP A 288 -20.02 17.74 5.90
CA ASP A 288 -21.25 16.95 5.81
C ASP A 288 -21.09 15.50 6.34
N ASP A 289 -19.90 15.11 6.83
CA ASP A 289 -19.74 13.83 7.55
C ASP A 289 -20.35 13.92 8.94
N THR A 290 -21.66 13.71 9.02
CA THR A 290 -22.50 13.94 10.18
C THR A 290 -23.40 12.75 10.47
N MET A 291 -24.03 12.72 11.68
CA MET A 291 -24.99 11.70 12.10
C MET A 291 -26.19 11.54 11.16
N GLU A 292 -26.49 12.54 10.32
CA GLU A 292 -27.58 12.49 9.35
C GLU A 292 -27.41 11.35 8.31
N HIS A 293 -26.16 10.92 8.09
CA HIS A 293 -25.79 9.87 7.14
C HIS A 293 -25.49 8.52 7.81
N GLN A 294 -25.62 8.42 9.13
CA GLN A 294 -25.35 7.20 9.88
C GLN A 294 -26.55 6.26 9.96
N SER A 295 -26.30 4.98 10.15
CA SER A 295 -27.30 3.91 10.20
C SER A 295 -27.07 2.98 11.37
N ARG A 296 -28.12 2.81 12.19
CA ARG A 296 -28.13 1.81 13.25
C ARG A 296 -27.88 0.40 12.74
N HIS A 297 -28.40 0.10 11.54
CA HIS A 297 -28.21 -1.21 10.91
C HIS A 297 -26.75 -1.42 10.49
N ALA A 298 -26.11 -0.42 9.87
CA ALA A 298 -24.69 -0.53 9.49
C ALA A 298 -23.80 -0.72 10.72
N LEU A 299 -23.99 0.09 11.76
CA LEU A 299 -23.27 -0.06 13.03
C LEU A 299 -23.51 -1.42 13.68
N GLU A 300 -24.76 -1.94 13.62
CA GLU A 300 -25.08 -3.26 14.17
C GLU A 300 -24.33 -4.37 13.44
N GLN A 301 -24.37 -4.37 12.11
CA GLN A 301 -23.69 -5.40 11.32
C GLN A 301 -22.17 -5.35 11.53
N SER A 302 -21.59 -4.15 11.45
CA SER A 302 -20.15 -3.95 11.66
C SER A 302 -19.70 -4.37 13.06
N GLY A 303 -20.47 -3.98 14.07
CA GLY A 303 -20.18 -4.33 15.46
C GLY A 303 -20.35 -5.82 15.76
N LEU A 304 -21.39 -6.46 15.22
CA LEU A 304 -21.61 -7.91 15.36
C LEU A 304 -20.48 -8.71 14.70
N ILE A 305 -20.00 -8.31 13.50
CA ILE A 305 -18.87 -8.95 12.84
C ILE A 305 -17.61 -8.82 13.69
N THR A 306 -17.35 -7.63 14.24
CA THR A 306 -16.20 -7.37 15.10
C THR A 306 -16.28 -8.18 16.40
N GLU A 307 -17.44 -8.20 17.06
CA GLU A 307 -17.69 -9.01 18.26
C GLU A 307 -17.48 -10.50 17.99
N ALA A 308 -18.03 -11.01 16.89
CA ALA A 308 -17.89 -12.41 16.50
C ALA A 308 -16.42 -12.81 16.31
N LEU A 309 -15.62 -11.96 15.64
CA LEU A 309 -14.18 -12.19 15.47
C LEU A 309 -13.46 -12.19 16.82
N ILE A 310 -13.69 -11.18 17.67
CA ILE A 310 -13.04 -11.13 19.00
C ILE A 310 -13.41 -12.36 19.83
N ARG A 311 -14.67 -12.78 19.86
CA ARG A 311 -15.11 -13.98 20.59
C ARG A 311 -14.46 -15.25 20.06
N GLN A 312 -14.33 -15.37 18.74
CA GLN A 312 -13.62 -16.50 18.15
C GLN A 312 -12.15 -16.49 18.54
N LEU A 313 -11.47 -15.35 18.45
CA LEU A 313 -10.07 -15.23 18.87
C LEU A 313 -9.88 -15.58 20.36
N LEU A 314 -10.83 -15.20 21.21
CA LEU A 314 -10.77 -15.51 22.65
C LEU A 314 -10.89 -17.00 22.98
N VAL A 315 -11.50 -17.81 22.12
CA VAL A 315 -11.64 -19.26 22.35
C VAL A 315 -10.55 -20.11 21.66
N MET A 316 -9.78 -19.54 20.73
CA MET A 316 -8.70 -20.24 20.04
C MET A 316 -7.54 -20.58 21.00
N ASP A 317 -7.07 -21.83 20.94
CA ASP A 317 -5.91 -22.29 21.73
C ASP A 317 -4.57 -21.98 21.07
N SER A 318 -4.55 -21.82 19.76
CA SER A 318 -3.37 -21.51 18.96
C SER A 318 -3.75 -20.79 17.68
N PHE A 319 -2.83 -20.00 17.16
CA PHE A 319 -3.01 -19.22 15.94
C PHE A 319 -2.19 -19.83 14.81
N PRO A 320 -2.75 -19.89 13.56
CA PRO A 320 -2.01 -20.47 12.44
C PRO A 320 -0.75 -19.68 12.12
N GLU A 321 0.38 -20.38 12.01
CA GLU A 321 1.61 -19.78 11.50
C GLU A 321 1.54 -19.71 9.97
N GLN A 322 1.55 -18.51 9.43
CA GLN A 322 1.65 -18.27 7.99
C GLN A 322 2.72 -17.22 7.75
N SER A 323 3.74 -17.58 6.99
CA SER A 323 4.83 -16.68 6.64
C SER A 323 5.06 -16.66 5.13
N GLY A 324 5.55 -15.51 4.64
CA GLY A 324 5.93 -15.30 3.25
C GLY A 324 4.76 -14.99 2.31
N PRO A 325 5.07 -14.75 1.03
CA PRO A 325 4.10 -14.31 0.03
C PRO A 325 3.05 -15.39 -0.28
N TYR A 326 1.82 -14.97 -0.49
CA TYR A 326 0.71 -15.83 -0.89
C TYR A 326 -0.29 -15.11 -1.78
N LEU A 327 -1.14 -15.90 -2.47
CA LEU A 327 -2.35 -15.45 -3.16
C LEU A 327 -3.51 -16.36 -2.76
N TYR A 328 -4.59 -15.78 -2.30
CA TYR A 328 -5.82 -16.48 -1.98
C TYR A 328 -6.84 -16.32 -3.10
N PHE A 329 -7.47 -17.42 -3.49
CA PHE A 329 -8.47 -17.51 -4.56
C PHE A 329 -9.82 -17.86 -3.94
N GLU A 330 -10.60 -16.86 -3.56
CA GLU A 330 -11.86 -17.01 -2.85
C GLU A 330 -12.84 -17.98 -3.55
N GLY A 331 -13.05 -17.85 -4.87
CA GLY A 331 -13.98 -18.71 -5.62
C GLY A 331 -13.63 -20.20 -5.66
N SER A 332 -12.42 -20.60 -5.27
CA SER A 332 -11.98 -21.99 -5.18
C SER A 332 -11.47 -22.37 -3.80
N GLU A 333 -11.45 -21.42 -2.86
CA GLU A 333 -10.93 -21.58 -1.49
C GLU A 333 -9.52 -22.18 -1.46
N GLN A 334 -8.69 -21.73 -2.40
CA GLN A 334 -7.32 -22.20 -2.55
C GLN A 334 -6.31 -21.10 -2.29
N ILE A 335 -5.15 -21.48 -1.82
CA ILE A 335 -4.01 -20.61 -1.61
C ILE A 335 -2.81 -21.06 -2.44
N LEU A 336 -2.18 -20.13 -3.14
CA LEU A 336 -0.90 -20.30 -3.80
C LEU A 336 0.18 -19.63 -2.93
N SER A 337 1.06 -20.42 -2.34
CA SER A 337 2.12 -19.95 -1.46
C SER A 337 3.38 -20.79 -1.56
N GLY A 338 4.41 -20.44 -0.82
CA GLY A 338 5.63 -21.22 -0.69
C GLY A 338 6.40 -21.43 -2.00
N LEU A 339 7.01 -22.60 -2.18
CA LEU A 339 7.90 -22.90 -3.31
C LEU A 339 7.27 -22.66 -4.71
N PRO A 340 6.01 -23.02 -4.98
CA PRO A 340 5.40 -22.77 -6.28
C PRO A 340 5.35 -21.28 -6.65
N LEU A 341 4.95 -20.43 -5.72
CA LEU A 341 4.90 -18.99 -5.94
C LEU A 341 6.30 -18.40 -6.18
N TRP A 342 7.29 -18.84 -5.39
CA TRP A 342 8.69 -18.47 -5.60
C TRP A 342 9.23 -18.92 -6.95
N LEU A 343 8.86 -20.10 -7.45
CA LEU A 343 9.25 -20.56 -8.78
C LEU A 343 8.67 -19.68 -9.89
N ILE A 344 7.47 -19.15 -9.72
CA ILE A 344 6.87 -18.19 -10.66
C ILE A 344 7.71 -16.91 -10.71
N PHE A 345 8.03 -16.32 -9.56
CA PHE A 345 8.84 -15.10 -9.48
C PHE A 345 10.25 -15.30 -10.05
N ILE A 346 10.93 -16.38 -9.65
CA ILE A 346 12.29 -16.72 -10.16
C ILE A 346 12.26 -16.94 -11.68
N SER A 347 11.25 -17.64 -12.19
CA SER A 347 11.11 -17.87 -13.63
C SER A 347 10.89 -16.56 -14.39
N PHE A 348 10.10 -15.65 -13.83
CA PHE A 348 9.88 -14.32 -14.41
C PHE A 348 11.18 -13.53 -14.52
N VAL A 349 11.98 -13.46 -13.46
CA VAL A 349 13.32 -12.84 -13.48
C VAL A 349 14.22 -13.54 -14.49
N GLY A 350 14.18 -14.87 -14.57
CA GLY A 350 14.93 -15.69 -15.52
C GLY A 350 14.68 -15.33 -16.97
N VAL A 351 13.48 -14.80 -17.32
CA VAL A 351 13.16 -14.34 -18.69
C VAL A 351 14.11 -13.23 -19.15
N PHE A 352 14.47 -12.29 -18.29
CA PHE A 352 15.35 -11.18 -18.64
C PHE A 352 16.80 -11.65 -18.85
N PHE A 353 17.32 -12.55 -17.99
CA PHE A 353 18.63 -13.15 -18.18
C PHE A 353 18.69 -14.01 -19.44
N ALA A 354 17.66 -14.84 -19.68
CA ALA A 354 17.53 -15.59 -20.92
C ALA A 354 17.45 -14.67 -22.15
N GLY A 355 16.71 -13.57 -22.06
CA GLY A 355 16.62 -12.56 -23.10
C GLY A 355 17.95 -11.90 -23.41
N SER A 356 18.74 -11.55 -22.38
CA SER A 356 20.09 -11.04 -22.53
C SER A 356 21.00 -12.03 -23.29
N TYR A 357 21.02 -13.29 -22.85
CA TYR A 357 21.83 -14.35 -23.48
C TYR A 357 21.38 -14.62 -24.93
N LEU A 358 20.07 -14.83 -25.16
CA LEU A 358 19.54 -15.17 -26.48
C LEU A 358 19.69 -14.04 -27.50
N THR A 359 19.77 -12.80 -27.05
CA THR A 359 19.97 -11.64 -27.93
C THR A 359 21.42 -11.55 -28.41
N SER A 360 22.41 -11.88 -27.58
CA SER A 360 23.84 -11.80 -27.93
C SER A 360 24.35 -13.05 -28.61
N ARG A 361 24.07 -14.26 -28.12
CA ARG A 361 24.47 -15.60 -28.63
C ARG A 361 25.93 -15.72 -29.03
N ASP A 362 26.84 -15.08 -28.32
CA ASP A 362 28.30 -15.11 -28.57
C ASP A 362 29.03 -15.68 -27.33
N SER A 363 30.35 -15.89 -27.44
CA SER A 363 31.16 -16.25 -26.29
C SER A 363 31.13 -15.16 -25.21
N LEU A 364 31.14 -15.54 -23.93
CA LEU A 364 31.08 -14.62 -22.80
C LEU A 364 32.13 -13.52 -22.86
N VAL A 365 33.35 -13.85 -23.33
CA VAL A 365 34.45 -12.88 -23.50
C VAL A 365 34.10 -11.82 -24.53
N LYS A 366 33.49 -12.23 -25.67
CA LYS A 366 33.09 -11.30 -26.73
C LYS A 366 31.93 -10.44 -26.26
N VAL A 367 30.91 -11.04 -25.62
CA VAL A 367 29.75 -10.35 -25.07
C VAL A 367 30.19 -9.31 -24.02
N GLY A 368 31.08 -9.68 -23.08
CA GLY A 368 31.58 -8.75 -22.05
C GLY A 368 32.34 -7.56 -22.66
N LYS A 369 33.15 -7.77 -23.71
CA LYS A 369 33.81 -6.66 -24.42
C LYS A 369 32.79 -5.71 -25.08
N GLN A 370 31.74 -6.26 -25.68
CA GLN A 370 30.67 -5.47 -26.33
C GLN A 370 29.80 -4.73 -25.31
N TRP A 371 29.51 -5.33 -24.15
CA TRP A 371 28.84 -4.64 -23.06
C TRP A 371 29.63 -3.44 -22.53
N LEU A 372 30.96 -3.58 -22.39
CA LEU A 372 31.83 -2.46 -22.03
C LEU A 372 31.78 -1.32 -23.07
N GLN A 373 31.55 -1.63 -24.35
CA GLN A 373 31.37 -0.62 -25.39
C GLN A 373 29.96 0.00 -25.36
N ALA A 374 28.93 -0.77 -24.95
CA ALA A 374 27.54 -0.30 -24.80
C ALA A 374 27.29 0.49 -23.50
N LEU A 375 28.06 0.20 -22.45
CA LEU A 375 27.89 0.77 -21.11
C LEU A 375 27.87 2.31 -21.07
N PRO A 376 28.78 3.03 -21.79
CA PRO A 376 28.73 4.49 -21.80
C PRO A 376 27.41 5.06 -22.37
N HIS A 377 26.78 4.37 -23.32
CA HIS A 377 25.49 4.80 -23.88
C HIS A 377 24.35 4.65 -22.85
N PHE A 378 24.41 3.62 -22.02
CA PHE A 378 23.53 3.45 -20.88
C PHE A 378 23.80 4.50 -19.81
N LEU A 379 25.07 4.67 -19.38
CA LEU A 379 25.47 5.64 -18.35
C LEU A 379 25.13 7.09 -18.75
N GLY A 380 25.27 7.41 -20.04
CA GLY A 380 24.90 8.73 -20.59
C GLY A 380 23.41 9.03 -20.58
N LEU A 381 22.58 8.07 -20.19
CA LEU A 381 21.14 8.25 -19.93
C LEU A 381 20.83 8.10 -18.44
N TRP A 382 21.39 7.11 -17.77
CA TRP A 382 21.13 6.82 -16.37
C TRP A 382 21.63 7.91 -15.43
N LEU A 383 22.92 8.35 -15.56
CA LEU A 383 23.48 9.40 -14.72
C LEU A 383 22.72 10.74 -14.80
N PRO A 384 22.30 11.22 -15.99
CA PRO A 384 21.39 12.37 -16.10
C PRO A 384 20.06 12.19 -15.37
N LEU A 385 19.43 11.03 -15.44
CA LEU A 385 18.19 10.76 -14.72
C LEU A 385 18.42 10.79 -13.20
N VAL A 386 19.52 10.19 -12.72
CA VAL A 386 19.91 10.27 -11.30
C VAL A 386 20.19 11.73 -10.90
N ALA A 387 20.88 12.52 -11.75
CA ALA A 387 21.09 13.94 -11.49
C ALA A 387 19.78 14.73 -11.41
N SER A 388 18.77 14.35 -12.19
CA SER A 388 17.42 14.95 -12.09
C SER A 388 16.72 14.63 -10.77
N ILE A 389 16.91 13.44 -10.23
CA ILE A 389 16.42 13.07 -8.88
C ILE A 389 17.13 13.94 -7.82
N LEU A 390 18.45 14.06 -7.89
CA LEU A 390 19.22 14.92 -6.99
C LEU A 390 18.80 16.39 -7.10
N LEU A 391 18.39 16.84 -8.29
CA LEU A 391 17.83 18.18 -8.48
C LEU A 391 16.53 18.39 -7.70
N LEU A 392 15.65 17.38 -7.62
CA LEU A 392 14.43 17.47 -6.78
C LEU A 392 14.78 17.69 -5.31
N TYR A 393 15.71 16.90 -4.75
CA TYR A 393 16.17 17.10 -3.37
C TYR A 393 16.79 18.50 -3.16
N LEU A 394 17.52 19.01 -4.16
CA LEU A 394 18.09 20.36 -4.09
C LEU A 394 16.98 21.43 -4.11
N LEU A 395 15.93 21.26 -4.90
CA LEU A 395 14.80 22.20 -4.96
C LEU A 395 14.06 22.29 -3.61
N VAL A 396 13.90 21.15 -2.91
CA VAL A 396 13.35 21.12 -1.54
C VAL A 396 14.30 21.83 -0.58
N ALA A 397 15.60 21.49 -0.57
CA ALA A 397 16.58 22.10 0.29
C ALA A 397 16.68 23.63 0.11
N MET A 398 16.44 24.13 -1.12
CA MET A 398 16.38 25.54 -1.44
C MET A 398 15.03 26.19 -1.14
N ARG A 399 14.05 25.46 -0.62
CA ARG A 399 12.67 25.91 -0.38
C ARG A 399 11.95 26.42 -1.63
N LEU A 400 12.37 25.98 -2.80
CA LEU A 400 11.69 26.24 -4.08
C LEU A 400 10.57 25.25 -4.35
N MET A 401 10.56 24.15 -3.63
CA MET A 401 9.55 23.10 -3.64
C MET A 401 9.17 22.79 -2.20
N ASP A 402 7.89 22.51 -1.95
CA ASP A 402 7.43 22.17 -0.62
C ASP A 402 7.86 20.74 -0.26
N GLU A 403 8.16 20.53 1.01
CA GLU A 403 8.32 19.22 1.59
C GLU A 403 6.93 18.71 1.98
N PHE A 404 6.51 17.58 1.44
CA PHE A 404 5.28 16.95 1.88
C PHE A 404 5.56 16.20 3.17
N THR A 405 5.03 16.70 4.26
CA THR A 405 5.18 16.11 5.59
C THR A 405 3.93 15.34 6.01
N SER A 406 2.84 15.46 5.23
CA SER A 406 1.56 14.83 5.52
C SER A 406 1.10 13.92 4.39
N TYR A 407 0.31 12.95 4.76
CA TYR A 407 -0.32 12.00 3.87
C TYR A 407 -1.30 12.70 2.92
N PRO A 408 -1.33 12.39 1.61
CA PRO A 408 -2.18 13.12 0.65
C PRO A 408 -3.68 12.87 0.82
N GLY A 409 -4.07 11.86 1.58
CA GLY A 409 -5.48 11.54 1.85
C GLY A 409 -6.15 12.41 2.90
N THR A 410 -5.41 13.25 3.63
CA THR A 410 -5.95 13.97 4.80
C THR A 410 -6.97 15.07 4.47
N THR A 411 -6.99 15.58 3.24
CA THR A 411 -7.88 16.68 2.87
C THR A 411 -8.23 16.67 1.38
N LYS A 412 -9.46 17.11 1.06
CA LYS A 412 -9.86 17.42 -0.31
C LYS A 412 -9.26 18.73 -0.82
N ASP A 413 -8.70 19.55 0.05
CA ASP A 413 -8.02 20.79 -0.33
C ASP A 413 -6.68 20.48 -0.99
N THR A 414 -6.67 20.49 -2.32
CA THR A 414 -5.46 20.29 -3.12
C THR A 414 -4.59 21.54 -3.26
N SER A 415 -4.94 22.64 -2.59
CA SER A 415 -4.20 23.91 -2.71
C SER A 415 -2.73 23.78 -2.32
N GLN A 416 -2.43 22.95 -1.32
CA GLN A 416 -1.07 22.64 -0.87
C GLN A 416 -0.30 21.74 -1.85
N LEU A 417 -1.01 20.97 -2.68
CA LEU A 417 -0.43 20.12 -3.70
C LEU A 417 -0.18 20.85 -5.02
N ASN A 418 -0.60 22.10 -5.14
CA ASN A 418 -0.43 22.87 -6.36
C ASN A 418 1.04 23.03 -6.72
N PRO A 419 1.41 22.75 -7.98
CA PRO A 419 2.80 22.85 -8.40
C PRO A 419 3.33 24.28 -8.26
N ARG A 420 4.46 24.45 -7.62
CA ARG A 420 5.23 25.70 -7.74
C ARG A 420 5.87 25.74 -9.12
N TRP A 421 5.27 26.44 -10.06
CA TRP A 421 5.69 26.49 -11.46
C TRP A 421 7.17 26.78 -11.70
N PRO A 422 7.86 27.64 -10.92
CA PRO A 422 9.31 27.79 -11.04
C PRO A 422 10.06 26.49 -10.82
N ALA A 423 9.68 25.69 -9.81
CA ALA A 423 10.31 24.39 -9.53
C ALA A 423 10.04 23.38 -10.66
N VAL A 424 8.81 23.33 -11.20
CA VAL A 424 8.45 22.49 -12.36
C VAL A 424 9.33 22.83 -13.56
N ILE A 425 9.46 24.12 -13.88
CA ILE A 425 10.27 24.59 -15.03
C ILE A 425 11.74 24.23 -14.81
N ILE A 426 12.30 24.50 -13.63
CA ILE A 426 13.70 24.18 -13.30
C ILE A 426 13.92 22.67 -13.43
N PHE A 427 13.01 21.85 -12.92
CA PHE A 427 13.12 20.39 -13.01
C PHE A 427 13.09 19.88 -14.45
N LEU A 428 12.13 20.33 -15.26
CA LEU A 428 11.99 19.91 -16.66
C LEU A 428 13.17 20.38 -17.52
N VAL A 429 13.54 21.65 -17.39
CA VAL A 429 14.68 22.22 -18.14
C VAL A 429 15.99 21.56 -17.66
N GLY A 430 16.18 21.41 -16.35
CA GLY A 430 17.35 20.77 -15.77
C GLY A 430 17.52 19.33 -16.25
N THR A 431 16.44 18.53 -16.25
CA THR A 431 16.43 17.17 -16.80
C THR A 431 16.83 17.15 -18.28
N GLY A 432 16.27 18.07 -19.08
CA GLY A 432 16.64 18.20 -20.49
C GLY A 432 18.12 18.53 -20.69
N VAL A 433 18.64 19.47 -19.89
CA VAL A 433 20.06 19.87 -19.91
C VAL A 433 20.95 18.70 -19.49
N PHE A 434 20.62 17.97 -18.43
CA PHE A 434 21.40 16.80 -17.99
C PHE A 434 21.43 15.70 -19.03
N LEU A 435 20.29 15.38 -19.66
CA LEU A 435 20.24 14.41 -20.77
C LEU A 435 21.06 14.87 -21.97
N PHE A 436 21.02 16.14 -22.32
CA PHE A 436 21.84 16.71 -23.39
C PHE A 436 23.33 16.59 -23.05
N ILE A 437 23.75 17.00 -21.86
CA ILE A 437 25.14 16.90 -21.40
C ILE A 437 25.60 15.44 -21.37
N GLY A 438 24.80 14.52 -20.84
CA GLY A 438 25.13 13.11 -20.79
C GLY A 438 25.41 12.53 -22.18
N ARG A 439 24.55 12.82 -23.15
CA ARG A 439 24.76 12.41 -24.55
C ARG A 439 25.95 13.11 -25.19
N TRP A 440 26.16 14.41 -24.94
CA TRP A 440 27.30 15.14 -25.45
C TRP A 440 28.63 14.57 -24.91
N LEU A 441 28.69 14.24 -23.62
CA LEU A 441 29.85 13.61 -22.99
C LEU A 441 30.14 12.24 -23.63
N VAL A 442 29.11 11.41 -23.81
CA VAL A 442 29.28 10.12 -24.51
C VAL A 442 29.90 10.33 -25.91
N HIS A 443 29.35 11.26 -26.68
CA HIS A 443 29.89 11.56 -28.03
C HIS A 443 31.31 12.14 -27.97
N ARG A 444 31.59 13.03 -27.01
CA ARG A 444 32.89 13.71 -26.85
C ARG A 444 34.03 12.75 -26.44
N PHE A 445 33.72 11.76 -25.55
CA PHE A 445 34.76 10.85 -25.03
C PHE A 445 34.87 9.55 -25.81
N ILE A 446 33.82 9.08 -26.44
CA ILE A 446 33.85 7.85 -27.25
C ILE A 446 34.21 8.19 -28.70
N GLY A 447 33.89 9.40 -29.18
CA GLY A 447 34.18 9.86 -30.55
C GLY A 447 33.50 8.97 -31.58
N ASP A 448 34.15 8.84 -32.73
CA ASP A 448 33.69 8.00 -33.86
C ASP A 448 34.00 6.51 -33.68
N LYS A 449 34.31 6.04 -32.45
CA LYS A 449 34.47 4.61 -32.21
C LYS A 449 33.20 3.88 -32.57
N PRO A 450 33.31 2.67 -33.14
CA PRO A 450 32.10 1.92 -33.51
C PRO A 450 31.23 1.70 -32.26
N VAL A 451 29.99 2.15 -32.33
CA VAL A 451 28.98 1.86 -31.34
C VAL A 451 28.77 0.34 -31.31
N ALA A 452 28.60 -0.24 -30.14
CA ALA A 452 28.29 -1.65 -30.03
C ALA A 452 27.07 -1.98 -30.93
N GLU A 453 27.09 -3.15 -31.57
CA GLU A 453 25.96 -3.60 -32.37
C GLU A 453 24.67 -3.55 -31.52
N PHE A 454 23.56 -3.20 -32.13
CA PHE A 454 22.26 -3.05 -31.45
C PHE A 454 21.89 -4.24 -30.55
N ARG A 455 22.21 -5.48 -31.00
CA ARG A 455 21.96 -6.70 -30.22
C ARG A 455 22.68 -6.71 -28.86
N TYR A 456 23.89 -6.13 -28.75
CA TYR A 456 24.59 -6.07 -27.47
C TYR A 456 24.08 -4.94 -26.57
N ILE A 457 23.62 -3.82 -27.14
CA ILE A 457 22.90 -2.77 -26.39
C ILE A 457 21.64 -3.37 -25.78
N LYS A 458 20.87 -4.11 -26.56
CA LYS A 458 19.66 -4.79 -26.13
C LYS A 458 19.94 -5.89 -25.09
N SER A 459 21.02 -6.67 -25.31
CA SER A 459 21.46 -7.69 -24.36
C SER A 459 21.86 -7.08 -23.01
N LEU A 460 22.65 -5.97 -23.02
CA LEU A 460 23.03 -5.25 -21.81
C LEU A 460 21.79 -4.68 -21.09
N ALA A 461 20.85 -4.10 -21.84
CA ALA A 461 19.60 -3.58 -21.26
C ALA A 461 18.84 -4.68 -20.50
N PHE A 462 18.67 -5.87 -21.10
CA PHE A 462 18.01 -6.99 -20.41
C PHE A 462 18.81 -7.55 -19.24
N LEU A 463 20.14 -7.50 -19.29
CA LEU A 463 20.96 -7.86 -18.13
C LEU A 463 20.72 -6.92 -16.97
N ILE A 464 20.70 -5.60 -17.21
CA ILE A 464 20.45 -4.58 -16.19
C ILE A 464 19.05 -4.77 -15.59
N ILE A 465 18.01 -4.94 -16.43
CA ILE A 465 16.65 -5.20 -15.98
C ILE A 465 16.60 -6.50 -15.16
N GLY A 466 17.27 -7.56 -15.59
CA GLY A 466 17.34 -8.82 -14.88
C GLY A 466 18.00 -8.69 -13.49
N VAL A 467 19.09 -7.92 -13.38
CA VAL A 467 19.75 -7.65 -12.09
C VAL A 467 18.84 -6.86 -11.18
N ILE A 468 18.18 -5.82 -11.68
CA ILE A 468 17.23 -5.02 -10.88
C ILE A 468 16.03 -5.87 -10.46
N SER A 469 15.45 -6.66 -11.37
CA SER A 469 14.37 -7.59 -11.04
C SER A 469 14.78 -8.62 -9.98
N LEU A 470 16.05 -9.07 -9.99
CA LEU A 470 16.57 -9.98 -8.97
C LEU A 470 16.69 -9.30 -7.60
N LEU A 471 17.08 -8.03 -7.55
CA LEU A 471 17.11 -7.26 -6.30
C LEU A 471 15.68 -7.05 -5.77
N ILE A 472 14.74 -6.69 -6.64
CA ILE A 472 13.33 -6.54 -6.29
C ILE A 472 12.75 -7.87 -5.81
N LEU A 473 13.05 -8.99 -6.45
CA LEU A 473 12.63 -10.33 -6.00
C LEU A 473 13.00 -10.61 -4.54
N ILE A 474 14.14 -10.08 -4.09
CA ILE A 474 14.63 -10.30 -2.71
C ILE A 474 13.90 -9.39 -1.72
N ILE A 475 13.57 -8.16 -2.12
CA ILE A 475 12.99 -7.14 -1.26
C ILE A 475 11.46 -7.29 -1.23
N ASP A 476 10.84 -7.31 -2.41
CA ASP A 476 9.40 -7.42 -2.61
C ASP A 476 9.10 -8.18 -3.92
N PRO A 477 8.83 -9.48 -3.84
CA PRO A 477 8.59 -10.30 -5.04
C PRO A 477 7.36 -9.89 -5.84
N PHE A 478 6.34 -9.30 -5.21
CA PHE A 478 5.14 -8.86 -5.93
C PHE A 478 5.36 -7.61 -6.76
N ALA A 479 6.29 -6.73 -6.39
CA ALA A 479 6.66 -5.56 -7.18
C ALA A 479 7.18 -5.93 -8.58
N LEU A 480 7.52 -7.21 -8.84
CA LEU A 480 7.80 -7.70 -10.18
C LEU A 480 6.62 -7.53 -11.15
N VAL A 481 5.39 -7.34 -10.67
CA VAL A 481 4.22 -7.05 -11.52
C VAL A 481 4.44 -5.81 -12.39
N PHE A 482 5.19 -4.81 -11.89
CA PHE A 482 5.53 -3.61 -12.64
C PHE A 482 6.43 -3.88 -13.85
N PHE A 483 7.11 -5.02 -13.88
CA PHE A 483 7.98 -5.44 -14.98
C PHE A 483 7.24 -6.26 -16.06
N ILE A 484 5.98 -6.65 -15.83
CA ILE A 484 5.21 -7.39 -16.83
C ILE A 484 5.14 -6.63 -18.16
N PRO A 485 4.79 -5.33 -18.22
CA PRO A 485 4.75 -4.60 -19.48
C PRO A 485 6.15 -4.39 -20.11
N VAL A 486 7.22 -4.45 -19.31
CA VAL A 486 8.60 -4.38 -19.84
C VAL A 486 8.90 -5.54 -20.80
N LEU A 487 8.15 -6.63 -20.73
CA LEU A 487 8.23 -7.73 -21.71
C LEU A 487 7.97 -7.26 -23.14
N PHE A 488 7.20 -6.19 -23.38
CA PHE A 488 7.05 -5.59 -24.71
C PHE A 488 8.38 -5.08 -25.29
N TRP A 489 9.36 -4.77 -24.46
CA TRP A 489 10.68 -4.33 -24.92
C TRP A 489 11.46 -5.41 -25.66
N PHE A 490 11.10 -6.70 -25.47
CA PHE A 490 11.63 -7.77 -26.32
C PHE A 490 11.29 -7.57 -27.80
N LEU A 491 10.27 -6.78 -28.14
CA LEU A 491 9.84 -6.48 -29.49
C LEU A 491 10.53 -5.23 -30.08
N ILE A 492 11.25 -4.44 -29.29
CA ILE A 492 12.03 -3.28 -29.76
C ILE A 492 13.11 -3.79 -30.70
N GLY A 493 13.10 -3.31 -31.94
CA GLY A 493 13.96 -3.78 -33.02
C GLY A 493 15.08 -2.81 -33.44
N GLY A 494 15.20 -1.66 -32.79
CA GLY A 494 16.15 -0.62 -33.21
C GLY A 494 15.82 -0.03 -34.57
N ARG A 495 14.55 0.12 -34.89
CA ARG A 495 14.04 0.58 -36.20
C ARG A 495 14.43 2.03 -36.47
N ARG A 496 14.46 2.40 -37.77
CA ARG A 496 14.74 3.75 -38.26
C ARG A 496 13.53 4.33 -38.98
N GLY A 497 13.55 5.64 -39.22
CA GLY A 497 12.47 6.32 -39.91
C GLY A 497 11.12 6.10 -39.21
N PHE A 498 10.07 5.85 -39.99
CA PHE A 498 8.72 5.65 -39.42
C PHE A 498 8.62 4.45 -38.47
N GLY A 499 9.44 3.40 -38.66
CA GLY A 499 9.47 2.26 -37.76
C GLY A 499 9.97 2.59 -36.34
N LYS A 500 10.64 3.72 -36.14
CA LYS A 500 11.05 4.21 -34.82
C LYS A 500 9.85 4.57 -33.93
N ILE A 501 8.74 4.99 -34.54
CA ILE A 501 7.50 5.29 -33.79
C ILE A 501 7.02 4.04 -33.06
N LEU A 502 7.11 2.87 -33.71
CA LEU A 502 6.76 1.61 -33.04
C LEU A 502 7.70 1.28 -31.88
N ASP A 503 9.01 1.52 -32.02
CA ASP A 503 9.95 1.29 -30.92
C ASP A 503 9.69 2.24 -29.72
N ILE A 504 9.33 3.50 -30.00
CA ILE A 504 8.92 4.47 -28.97
C ILE A 504 7.62 3.99 -28.30
N PHE A 505 6.63 3.57 -29.08
CA PHE A 505 5.37 3.05 -28.54
C PHE A 505 5.58 1.83 -27.65
N LEU A 506 6.41 0.86 -28.08
CA LEU A 506 6.75 -0.31 -27.27
C LEU A 506 7.49 0.08 -25.97
N PHE A 507 8.35 1.10 -26.03
CA PHE A 507 9.00 1.64 -24.84
C PHE A 507 7.98 2.22 -23.85
N LEU A 508 7.04 3.03 -24.33
CA LEU A 508 5.99 3.62 -23.51
C LEU A 508 5.07 2.53 -22.91
N LEU A 509 4.75 1.47 -23.68
CA LEU A 509 4.01 0.33 -23.13
C LEU A 509 4.69 -0.33 -21.94
N GLY A 510 6.02 -0.30 -21.85
CA GLY A 510 6.75 -0.80 -20.69
C GLY A 510 6.43 -0.08 -19.38
N GLY A 511 5.95 1.15 -19.44
CA GLY A 511 5.50 1.92 -18.27
C GLY A 511 4.01 1.76 -17.92
N LEU A 512 3.28 0.88 -18.62
CA LEU A 512 1.81 0.79 -18.52
C LEU A 512 1.28 0.64 -17.09
N MET A 513 1.93 -0.18 -16.26
CA MET A 513 1.51 -0.37 -14.86
C MET A 513 1.67 0.91 -14.05
N ILE A 514 2.77 1.65 -14.22
CA ILE A 514 3.01 2.93 -13.53
C ILE A 514 1.94 3.96 -13.96
N TYR A 515 1.61 4.02 -15.24
CA TYR A 515 0.57 4.94 -15.74
C TYR A 515 -0.81 4.55 -15.20
N ALA A 516 -1.11 3.23 -15.13
CA ALA A 516 -2.35 2.73 -14.55
C ALA A 516 -2.46 3.09 -13.07
N LEU A 517 -1.38 2.99 -12.30
CA LEU A 517 -1.35 3.41 -10.90
C LEU A 517 -1.57 4.91 -10.74
N ILE A 518 -0.84 5.73 -11.49
CA ILE A 518 -1.02 7.20 -11.46
C ILE A 518 -2.48 7.55 -11.80
N TYR A 519 -3.07 6.87 -12.78
CA TYR A 519 -4.48 7.09 -13.12
C TYR A 519 -5.42 6.63 -11.99
N PHE A 520 -5.20 5.45 -11.45
CA PHE A 520 -6.06 4.87 -10.42
C PHE A 520 -6.01 5.71 -9.13
N PHE A 521 -4.83 5.95 -8.58
CA PHE A 521 -4.70 6.75 -7.36
C PHE A 521 -5.04 8.23 -7.61
N GLY A 522 -4.53 8.82 -8.67
CA GLY A 522 -4.66 10.26 -8.91
C GLY A 522 -6.05 10.69 -9.39
N PHE A 523 -6.75 9.86 -10.15
CA PHE A 523 -8.01 10.24 -10.79
C PHE A 523 -9.23 9.48 -10.24
N GLN A 524 -9.06 8.27 -9.72
CA GLN A 524 -10.19 7.46 -9.25
C GLN A 524 -10.33 7.48 -7.72
N ILE A 525 -9.24 7.31 -6.98
CA ILE A 525 -9.26 7.29 -5.51
C ILE A 525 -9.20 8.72 -4.97
N LEU A 526 -8.05 9.39 -5.10
CA LEU A 526 -7.82 10.71 -4.51
C LEU A 526 -8.49 11.86 -5.30
N ARG A 527 -8.87 11.62 -6.55
CA ARG A 527 -9.49 12.60 -7.47
C ARG A 527 -8.72 13.93 -7.62
N TYR A 528 -7.41 13.92 -7.37
CA TYR A 528 -6.53 15.09 -7.53
C TYR A 528 -6.26 15.45 -9.01
N GLY A 529 -6.60 14.57 -9.95
CA GLY A 529 -6.40 14.79 -11.38
C GLY A 529 -4.92 14.98 -11.74
N ILE A 530 -4.65 15.97 -12.62
CA ILE A 530 -3.29 16.23 -13.13
C ILE A 530 -2.30 16.68 -12.06
N VAL A 531 -2.77 17.25 -10.95
CA VAL A 531 -1.95 17.69 -9.82
C VAL A 531 -1.25 16.50 -9.17
N PHE A 532 -1.87 15.31 -9.22
CA PHE A 532 -1.27 14.07 -8.71
C PHE A 532 0.07 13.72 -9.38
N LEU A 533 0.27 14.08 -10.64
CA LEU A 533 1.59 13.90 -11.29
C LEU A 533 2.69 14.69 -10.59
N TRP A 534 2.39 15.92 -10.20
CA TRP A 534 3.35 16.73 -9.47
C TRP A 534 3.56 16.21 -8.06
N TYR A 535 2.49 15.82 -7.39
CA TYR A 535 2.56 15.16 -6.09
C TYR A 535 3.45 13.90 -6.17
N PHE A 536 3.23 13.01 -7.13
CA PHE A 536 4.03 11.80 -7.32
C PHE A 536 5.53 12.11 -7.55
N ILE A 537 5.84 13.14 -8.35
CA ILE A 537 7.24 13.61 -8.54
C ILE A 537 7.80 14.16 -7.23
N SER A 538 7.01 14.90 -6.49
CA SER A 538 7.42 15.51 -5.21
C SER A 538 7.63 14.46 -4.13
N ALA A 539 6.82 13.41 -4.09
CA ALA A 539 6.96 12.28 -3.18
C ALA A 539 8.34 11.59 -3.27
N ILE A 540 8.99 11.66 -4.44
CA ILE A 540 10.38 11.19 -4.62
C ILE A 540 11.35 11.99 -3.74
N SER A 541 11.14 13.29 -3.56
CA SER A 541 12.05 14.17 -2.80
C SER A 541 11.78 14.19 -1.29
N THR A 542 10.67 13.62 -0.84
CA THR A 542 10.27 13.60 0.59
C THR A 542 10.73 12.34 1.33
N GLY A 543 11.33 11.39 0.61
CA GLY A 543 11.77 10.12 1.20
C GLY A 543 10.68 9.04 1.27
N MET A 544 9.50 9.29 0.70
CA MET A 544 8.46 8.26 0.53
C MET A 544 8.97 7.07 -0.29
N PHE A 545 9.87 7.33 -1.24
CA PHE A 545 10.63 6.31 -1.97
C PHE A 545 12.11 6.43 -1.61
N SER A 546 12.78 5.31 -1.34
CA SER A 546 14.22 5.35 -1.10
C SER A 546 14.97 5.84 -2.36
N PHE A 547 16.09 6.53 -2.16
CA PHE A 547 16.94 6.96 -3.29
C PHE A 547 17.36 5.79 -4.18
N LEU A 548 17.57 4.61 -3.59
CA LEU A 548 17.97 3.40 -4.32
C LEU A 548 16.84 2.90 -5.22
N ASP A 549 15.59 2.92 -4.77
CA ASP A 549 14.43 2.48 -5.55
C ASP A 549 14.24 3.37 -6.77
N VAL A 550 14.32 4.70 -6.56
CA VAL A 550 14.18 5.67 -7.65
C VAL A 550 15.36 5.57 -8.63
N ALA A 551 16.58 5.37 -8.14
CA ALA A 551 17.75 5.17 -8.99
C ALA A 551 17.68 3.85 -9.77
N ALA A 552 17.12 2.79 -9.21
CA ALA A 552 16.85 1.53 -9.89
C ALA A 552 15.78 1.70 -10.97
N GLY A 553 14.67 2.40 -10.69
CA GLY A 553 13.66 2.77 -11.69
C GLY A 553 14.24 3.58 -12.85
N ALA A 554 15.09 4.57 -12.53
CA ALA A 554 15.85 5.33 -13.53
C ALA A 554 16.78 4.45 -14.38
N ALA A 555 17.37 3.38 -13.80
CA ALA A 555 18.20 2.45 -14.54
C ALA A 555 17.38 1.58 -15.51
N VAL A 556 16.19 1.12 -15.10
CA VAL A 556 15.24 0.42 -16.00
C VAL A 556 14.85 1.33 -17.16
N MET A 557 14.47 2.58 -16.86
CA MET A 557 14.12 3.57 -17.88
C MET A 557 15.28 3.84 -18.83
N ALA A 558 16.50 4.03 -18.33
CA ALA A 558 17.71 4.24 -19.14
C ALA A 558 18.03 3.03 -20.02
N ALA A 559 17.82 1.79 -19.51
CA ALA A 559 18.00 0.57 -20.28
C ALA A 559 17.03 0.51 -21.48
N GLY A 560 15.74 0.80 -21.26
CA GLY A 560 14.75 0.90 -22.33
C GLY A 560 15.05 2.01 -23.34
N LEU A 561 15.36 3.22 -22.85
CA LEU A 561 15.72 4.36 -23.71
C LEU A 561 16.96 4.06 -24.54
N SER A 562 17.96 3.34 -24.02
CA SER A 562 19.18 2.98 -24.75
C SER A 562 18.88 2.18 -26.01
N MET A 563 17.87 1.31 -25.98
CA MET A 563 17.41 0.55 -27.15
C MET A 563 16.72 1.42 -28.20
N VAL A 564 15.99 2.46 -27.76
CA VAL A 564 15.25 3.35 -28.68
C VAL A 564 16.16 4.39 -29.33
N VAL A 565 17.12 4.95 -28.58
CA VAL A 565 17.92 6.10 -29.07
C VAL A 565 19.18 5.67 -29.85
N ASN A 566 19.60 4.40 -29.79
CA ASN A 566 20.78 3.87 -30.48
C ASN A 566 20.37 2.83 -31.56
N PRO A 567 19.81 3.26 -32.70
CA PRO A 567 19.43 2.34 -33.76
C PRO A 567 20.68 1.69 -34.42
N PRO A 568 20.56 0.48 -34.98
CA PRO A 568 21.68 -0.23 -35.62
C PRO A 568 22.33 0.57 -36.73
N HIS A 569 23.65 0.39 -36.93
CA HIS A 569 24.36 0.98 -38.05
C HIS A 569 23.83 0.46 -39.39
N LYS A 570 24.02 1.24 -40.49
CA LYS A 570 23.56 0.85 -41.84
C LYS A 570 24.18 -0.46 -42.34
N SER A 571 25.36 -0.83 -41.83
CA SER A 571 26.10 -2.05 -42.21
C SER A 571 25.53 -3.35 -41.59
N GLU A 572 24.63 -3.28 -40.63
CA GLU A 572 24.06 -4.47 -39.96
C GLU A 572 22.83 -5.04 -40.68
N LYS A 573 22.48 -4.51 -41.85
CA LYS A 573 21.44 -5.02 -42.74
C LYS A 573 22.02 -5.95 -43.80
N GLY A 574 22.53 -7.08 -43.34
CA GLY A 574 22.90 -8.21 -44.17
C GLY A 574 22.07 -9.42 -43.79
#